data_a00d29e233fbeb2784fae4a281ac0271
#
_entry.id   a00d29e233fbeb2784fae4a281ac0271
#
_cell.length_a   1.000
_cell.length_b   1.000
_cell.length_c   1.000
_cell.angle_alpha   90.00
_cell.angle_beta   90.00
_cell.angle_gamma   90.00
#
_symmetry.space_group_name_H-M   'P 1'
#
loop_
_entity.id
_entity.type
_entity.pdbx_description
1 polymer ?
#
loop_
_entity_poly.entity_id
_entity_poly.type
_entity_poly.pdbx_seq_one_letter_code
_entity_poly.pdbx_strand_id
1 'polypeptide(L)'
;QDKLHLMMSSFKEINKDNDRDTKTDLDAIVGDLLPEVSSVNKQIFTYVHKYIFQSIDAMSGHIDIMGEMYSEFLKYALGDGKEIGIVLTPPYVTKMMTQILEVDENSKVMDLATGSAGFLISSMELMIDCAEQKYGKNTTKAIEKIKEIKQNQLLGVELNAEMFTLASTNMILRG
;
A
#
# COMPACT_ATOMS: atom_id res chain seq x y z
N GLN A 1 17.65 -8.78 -12.96
CA GLN A 1 17.21 -7.40 -13.22
C GLN A 1 16.43 -7.29 -14.53
N ASP A 2 16.89 -7.94 -15.62
CA ASP A 2 16.26 -7.81 -16.95
C ASP A 2 14.85 -8.42 -17.05
N LYS A 3 14.60 -9.57 -16.38
CA LYS A 3 13.27 -10.23 -16.39
C LYS A 3 12.20 -9.41 -15.65
N LEU A 4 12.56 -8.76 -14.55
CA LEU A 4 11.65 -7.89 -13.78
C LEU A 4 11.31 -6.61 -14.55
N HIS A 5 12.30 -6.06 -15.27
CA HIS A 5 12.10 -4.88 -16.12
C HIS A 5 11.19 -5.19 -17.32
N LEU A 6 11.32 -6.38 -17.90
CA LEU A 6 10.43 -6.85 -18.97
C LEU A 6 8.99 -7.04 -18.47
N MET A 7 8.82 -7.64 -17.29
CA MET A 7 7.48 -7.76 -16.67
C MET A 7 6.85 -6.39 -16.41
N MET A 8 7.59 -5.44 -15.86
CA MET A 8 7.08 -4.09 -15.59
C MET A 8 6.76 -3.29 -16.86
N SER A 9 7.50 -3.48 -17.95
CA SER A 9 7.19 -2.86 -19.25
C SER A 9 5.93 -3.45 -19.88
N SER A 10 5.73 -4.77 -19.77
CA SER A 10 4.52 -5.45 -20.23
C SER A 10 3.28 -5.04 -19.46
N PHE A 11 3.38 -4.84 -18.13
CA PHE A 11 2.30 -4.27 -17.31
C PHE A 11 1.92 -2.84 -17.72
N LYS A 12 2.88 -2.03 -18.15
CA LYS A 12 2.60 -0.66 -18.65
C LYS A 12 1.90 -0.64 -20.02
N GLU A 13 2.15 -1.63 -20.85
CA GLU A 13 1.49 -1.75 -22.15
C GLU A 13 0.03 -2.23 -22.03
N ILE A 14 -0.23 -3.17 -21.13
CA ILE A 14 -1.58 -3.70 -20.86
C ILE A 14 -2.52 -2.61 -20.33
N ASN A 15 -2.01 -1.69 -19.50
CA ASN A 15 -2.81 -0.58 -18.97
C ASN A 15 -3.13 0.53 -19.98
N LYS A 16 -2.62 0.48 -21.21
CA LYS A 16 -2.94 1.46 -22.26
C LYS A 16 -4.19 1.14 -23.07
N ASP A 17 -4.63 -0.09 -23.07
CA ASP A 17 -5.83 -0.54 -23.82
C ASP A 17 -6.95 -0.92 -22.83
N ASN A 18 -7.75 0.06 -22.44
CA ASN A 18 -8.84 -0.07 -21.44
C ASN A 18 -10.03 -0.95 -21.90
N ASP A 19 -9.94 -1.69 -23.02
CA ASP A 19 -11.06 -2.42 -23.62
C ASP A 19 -10.83 -3.94 -23.72
N ARG A 20 -9.77 -4.47 -23.08
CA ARG A 20 -9.48 -5.91 -23.09
C ARG A 20 -9.77 -6.54 -21.73
N ASP A 21 -10.31 -7.75 -21.76
CA ASP A 21 -10.48 -8.61 -20.59
C ASP A 21 -9.08 -8.90 -19.97
N THR A 22 -8.66 -8.04 -19.02
CA THR A 22 -7.36 -8.04 -18.38
C THR A 22 -6.98 -9.37 -17.74
N LYS A 23 -7.98 -10.21 -17.44
CA LYS A 23 -7.78 -11.54 -16.86
C LYS A 23 -7.21 -12.55 -17.87
N THR A 24 -7.72 -12.53 -19.09
CA THR A 24 -7.28 -13.42 -20.16
C THR A 24 -5.87 -13.05 -20.63
N ASP A 25 -5.57 -11.75 -20.70
CA ASP A 25 -4.24 -11.25 -21.08
C ASP A 25 -3.18 -11.55 -20.03
N LEU A 26 -3.50 -11.46 -18.72
CA LEU A 26 -2.59 -11.83 -17.64
C LEU A 26 -2.25 -13.33 -17.63
N ASP A 27 -3.24 -14.18 -17.86
CA ASP A 27 -3.04 -15.64 -17.94
C ASP A 27 -2.15 -16.02 -19.14
N ALA A 28 -2.28 -15.33 -20.28
CA ALA A 28 -1.44 -15.50 -21.46
C ALA A 28 0.00 -15.04 -21.19
N ILE A 29 0.20 -13.85 -20.60
CA ILE A 29 1.52 -13.30 -20.28
C ILE A 29 2.26 -14.18 -19.27
N VAL A 30 1.58 -14.68 -18.24
CA VAL A 30 2.18 -15.61 -17.27
C VAL A 30 2.56 -16.92 -17.94
N GLY A 31 1.76 -17.42 -18.88
CA GLY A 31 2.06 -18.61 -19.68
C GLY A 31 3.30 -18.43 -20.56
N ASP A 32 3.43 -17.29 -21.23
CA ASP A 32 4.51 -17.01 -22.20
C ASP A 32 5.83 -16.58 -21.54
N LEU A 33 5.78 -15.79 -20.46
CA LEU A 33 6.98 -15.25 -19.80
C LEU A 33 7.63 -16.21 -18.80
N LEU A 34 6.92 -17.23 -18.33
CA LEU A 34 7.37 -18.13 -17.29
C LEU A 34 7.24 -19.62 -17.65
N PRO A 35 7.71 -20.08 -18.82
CA PRO A 35 7.55 -21.49 -19.23
C PRO A 35 8.25 -22.47 -18.28
N GLU A 36 9.24 -22.00 -17.52
CA GLU A 36 10.05 -22.80 -16.57
C GLU A 36 9.62 -22.63 -15.10
N VAL A 37 8.57 -21.86 -14.83
CA VAL A 37 8.09 -21.67 -13.46
C VAL A 37 7.43 -22.94 -12.96
N SER A 38 7.90 -23.46 -11.83
CA SER A 38 7.32 -24.66 -11.22
C SER A 38 5.81 -24.48 -11.00
N SER A 39 5.05 -25.58 -11.06
CA SER A 39 3.60 -25.57 -10.83
C SER A 39 3.21 -24.90 -9.51
N VAL A 40 4.08 -24.94 -8.51
CA VAL A 40 3.93 -24.29 -7.21
C VAL A 40 3.94 -22.77 -7.33
N ASN A 41 4.90 -22.19 -8.06
CA ASN A 41 4.97 -20.75 -8.25
C ASN A 41 3.76 -20.21 -9.04
N LYS A 42 3.28 -20.97 -10.03
CA LYS A 42 2.05 -20.64 -10.77
C LYS A 42 0.83 -20.66 -9.85
N GLN A 43 0.73 -21.64 -8.96
CA GLN A 43 -0.35 -21.72 -7.96
C GLN A 43 -0.29 -20.56 -6.97
N ILE A 44 0.89 -20.20 -6.47
CA ILE A 44 1.10 -19.04 -5.57
C ILE A 44 0.68 -17.75 -6.27
N PHE A 45 1.15 -17.52 -7.50
CA PHE A 45 0.80 -16.32 -8.26
C PHE A 45 -0.72 -16.24 -8.53
N THR A 46 -1.34 -17.33 -8.92
CA THR A 46 -2.79 -17.40 -9.16
C THR A 46 -3.57 -17.13 -7.87
N TYR A 47 -3.12 -17.67 -6.75
CA TYR A 47 -3.73 -17.43 -5.44
C TYR A 47 -3.62 -15.96 -5.03
N VAL A 48 -2.43 -15.37 -5.12
CA VAL A 48 -2.18 -13.96 -4.80
C VAL A 48 -3.03 -13.05 -5.68
N HIS A 49 -3.04 -13.27 -6.99
CA HIS A 49 -3.85 -12.48 -7.90
C HIS A 49 -5.35 -12.60 -7.62
N LYS A 50 -5.87 -13.82 -7.47
CA LYS A 50 -7.30 -14.07 -7.32
C LYS A 50 -7.86 -13.65 -5.95
N TYR A 51 -7.10 -13.89 -4.88
CA TYR A 51 -7.63 -13.72 -3.52
C TYR A 51 -7.09 -12.49 -2.80
N ILE A 52 -5.91 -12.01 -3.16
CA ILE A 52 -5.31 -10.82 -2.54
C ILE A 52 -5.56 -9.59 -3.41
N PHE A 53 -5.12 -9.61 -4.67
CA PHE A 53 -5.23 -8.44 -5.54
C PHE A 53 -6.68 -8.03 -5.80
N GLN A 54 -7.59 -8.97 -6.08
CA GLN A 54 -9.01 -8.66 -6.24
C GLN A 54 -9.69 -8.20 -4.95
N SER A 55 -9.21 -8.65 -3.78
CA SER A 55 -9.71 -8.18 -2.49
C SER A 55 -9.23 -6.77 -2.16
N ILE A 56 -8.01 -6.41 -2.55
CA ILE A 56 -7.46 -5.06 -2.41
C ILE A 56 -8.27 -4.07 -3.24
N ASP A 57 -8.61 -4.41 -4.46
CA ASP A 57 -9.39 -3.56 -5.38
C ASP A 57 -10.84 -3.35 -4.87
N ALA A 58 -11.40 -4.36 -4.20
CA ALA A 58 -12.74 -4.29 -3.60
C ALA A 58 -12.78 -3.56 -2.24
N MET A 59 -11.66 -3.46 -1.52
CA MET A 59 -11.54 -2.87 -0.19
C MET A 59 -10.99 -1.44 -0.23
N SER A 60 -11.26 -0.69 -1.28
CA SER A 60 -10.72 0.65 -1.51
C SER A 60 -10.73 1.54 -0.25
N GLY A 61 -9.55 1.83 0.25
CA GLY A 61 -9.28 3.11 0.89
C GLY A 61 -8.91 3.12 2.38
N HIS A 62 -9.15 2.08 3.21
CA HIS A 62 -9.08 2.29 4.66
C HIS A 62 -8.21 1.30 5.46
N ILE A 63 -7.44 0.43 4.83
CA ILE A 63 -6.66 -0.59 5.55
C ILE A 63 -5.19 -0.51 5.10
N ASP A 64 -4.26 -0.55 6.06
CA ASP A 64 -2.84 -0.78 5.79
C ASP A 64 -2.61 -2.24 5.35
N ILE A 65 -3.08 -2.54 4.13
CA ILE A 65 -3.05 -3.89 3.56
C ILE A 65 -1.62 -4.41 3.45
N MET A 66 -0.67 -3.53 3.09
CA MET A 66 0.72 -3.92 2.95
C MET A 66 1.36 -4.19 4.31
N GLY A 67 1.05 -3.38 5.32
CA GLY A 67 1.50 -3.63 6.70
C GLY A 67 0.91 -4.91 7.28
N GLU A 68 -0.38 -5.17 7.07
CA GLU A 68 -1.02 -6.41 7.51
C GLU A 68 -0.45 -7.64 6.78
N MET A 69 -0.31 -7.57 5.46
CA MET A 69 0.27 -8.65 4.67
C MET A 69 1.72 -8.93 5.07
N TYR A 70 2.53 -7.89 5.29
CA TYR A 70 3.91 -8.03 5.76
C TYR A 70 3.98 -8.60 7.18
N SER A 71 3.08 -8.18 8.05
CA SER A 71 2.95 -8.72 9.41
C SER A 71 2.64 -10.21 9.42
N GLU A 72 1.70 -10.66 8.58
CA GLU A 72 1.40 -12.08 8.42
C GLU A 72 2.58 -12.84 7.78
N PHE A 73 3.23 -12.26 6.77
CA PHE A 73 4.41 -12.87 6.17
C PHE A 73 5.54 -13.07 7.19
N LEU A 74 5.80 -12.08 8.04
CA LEU A 74 6.80 -12.19 9.11
C LEU A 74 6.46 -13.31 10.11
N LYS A 75 5.20 -13.46 10.51
CA LYS A 75 4.78 -14.56 11.38
C LYS A 75 5.07 -15.93 10.77
N TYR A 76 4.81 -16.09 9.46
CA TYR A 76 5.03 -17.36 8.78
C TYR A 76 6.48 -17.64 8.42
N ALA A 77 7.20 -16.64 7.93
CA ALA A 77 8.57 -16.81 7.43
C ALA A 77 9.60 -16.98 8.56
N LEU A 78 9.35 -16.43 9.73
CA LEU A 78 10.33 -16.31 10.81
C LEU A 78 10.00 -17.13 12.04
N GLY A 79 8.89 -17.88 12.05
CA GLY A 79 8.49 -18.71 13.19
C GLY A 79 8.53 -17.91 14.50
N ASP A 80 7.41 -17.43 14.97
CA ASP A 80 7.23 -16.69 16.25
C ASP A 80 8.11 -15.44 16.46
N GLY A 81 8.62 -14.82 15.39
CA GLY A 81 9.10 -13.43 15.42
C GLY A 81 10.37 -13.14 16.22
N LYS A 82 11.19 -14.14 16.53
CA LYS A 82 12.31 -13.98 17.50
C LYS A 82 13.60 -13.38 16.91
N GLU A 83 13.77 -13.25 15.62
CA GLU A 83 15.11 -12.89 15.07
C GLU A 83 15.23 -11.51 14.40
N ILE A 84 14.16 -10.80 14.02
CA ILE A 84 14.33 -9.51 13.30
C ILE A 84 14.04 -8.28 14.17
N GLY A 85 13.38 -8.42 15.33
CA GLY A 85 13.09 -7.29 16.21
C GLY A 85 12.13 -6.24 15.62
N ILE A 86 11.49 -6.53 14.46
CA ILE A 86 10.53 -5.64 13.82
C ILE A 86 9.14 -6.00 14.32
N VAL A 87 8.50 -5.07 15.01
CA VAL A 87 7.11 -5.17 15.45
C VAL A 87 6.33 -4.04 14.79
N LEU A 88 5.37 -4.40 13.92
CA LEU A 88 4.47 -3.42 13.32
C LEU A 88 3.38 -3.03 14.32
N THR A 89 3.14 -1.72 14.45
CA THR A 89 2.09 -1.20 15.33
C THR A 89 0.71 -1.55 14.76
N PRO A 90 -0.17 -2.18 15.55
CA PRO A 90 -1.50 -2.53 15.08
C PRO A 90 -2.31 -1.31 14.62
N PRO A 91 -3.12 -1.42 13.55
CA PRO A 91 -3.87 -0.29 12.99
C PRO A 91 -4.83 0.40 13.97
N TYR A 92 -5.40 -0.34 14.91
CA TYR A 92 -6.28 0.25 15.93
C TYR A 92 -5.51 1.17 16.90
N VAL A 93 -4.22 0.89 17.15
CA VAL A 93 -3.36 1.76 17.98
C VAL A 93 -3.02 3.04 17.23
N THR A 94 -2.60 2.95 15.97
CA THR A 94 -2.26 4.13 15.17
C THR A 94 -3.47 5.04 15.00
N LYS A 95 -4.66 4.49 14.73
CA LYS A 95 -5.92 5.24 14.65
C LYS A 95 -6.29 5.91 15.97
N MET A 96 -6.20 5.18 17.09
CA MET A 96 -6.49 5.73 18.41
C MET A 96 -5.57 6.92 18.72
N MET A 97 -4.26 6.78 18.47
CA MET A 97 -3.29 7.84 18.77
C MET A 97 -3.51 9.08 17.91
N THR A 98 -3.79 8.95 16.63
CA THR A 98 -4.11 10.08 15.75
C THR A 98 -5.38 10.82 16.17
N GLN A 99 -6.39 10.09 16.64
CA GLN A 99 -7.61 10.69 17.19
C GLN A 99 -7.37 11.44 18.51
N ILE A 100 -6.58 10.88 19.43
CA ILE A 100 -6.21 11.53 20.69
C ILE A 100 -5.44 12.83 20.44
N LEU A 101 -4.60 12.87 19.41
CA LEU A 101 -3.84 14.07 19.02
C LEU A 101 -4.67 15.09 18.25
N GLU A 102 -5.94 14.82 18.01
CA GLU A 102 -6.86 15.71 17.29
C GLU A 102 -6.30 16.17 15.93
N VAL A 103 -5.68 15.25 15.20
CA VAL A 103 -5.13 15.52 13.87
C VAL A 103 -6.25 15.96 12.93
N ASP A 104 -6.08 17.10 12.27
CA ASP A 104 -7.04 17.71 11.35
C ASP A 104 -6.43 17.95 9.96
N GLU A 105 -7.21 18.51 9.02
CA GLU A 105 -6.77 18.76 7.65
C GLU A 105 -5.60 19.77 7.53
N ASN A 106 -5.31 20.55 8.58
CA ASN A 106 -4.22 21.52 8.59
C ASN A 106 -2.96 21.03 9.33
N SER A 107 -3.08 19.91 10.00
CA SER A 107 -1.98 19.33 10.77
C SER A 107 -0.79 18.97 9.88
N LYS A 108 0.41 19.07 10.41
CA LYS A 108 1.64 18.53 9.81
C LYS A 108 2.15 17.41 10.69
N VAL A 109 2.32 16.25 10.12
CA VAL A 109 2.68 15.03 10.84
C VAL A 109 4.07 14.58 10.45
N MET A 110 4.91 14.33 11.46
CA MET A 110 6.24 13.78 11.27
C MET A 110 6.38 12.49 12.10
N ASP A 111 6.88 11.44 11.47
CA ASP A 111 7.23 10.19 12.11
C ASP A 111 8.72 9.90 11.89
N LEU A 112 9.50 9.92 12.98
CA LEU A 112 10.97 9.76 12.94
C LEU A 112 11.41 8.29 12.92
N ALA A 113 10.49 7.35 13.06
CA ALA A 113 10.74 5.91 13.03
C ALA A 113 9.57 5.22 12.30
N THR A 114 9.40 5.60 11.05
CA THR A 114 8.19 5.39 10.24
C THR A 114 7.78 3.91 10.11
N GLY A 115 8.72 2.97 10.16
CA GLY A 115 8.41 1.56 9.96
C GLY A 115 7.71 1.31 8.63
N SER A 116 6.51 0.73 8.67
CA SER A 116 5.66 0.54 7.48
C SER A 116 4.82 1.77 7.08
N ALA A 117 4.98 2.90 7.74
CA ALA A 117 4.20 4.12 7.62
C ALA A 117 2.78 4.06 8.24
N GLY A 118 2.52 3.15 9.17
CA GLY A 118 1.19 2.97 9.76
C GLY A 118 0.62 4.24 10.42
N PHE A 119 1.44 5.01 11.16
CA PHE A 119 1.04 6.28 11.75
C PHE A 119 0.76 7.37 10.71
N LEU A 120 1.61 7.48 9.69
CA LEU A 120 1.40 8.45 8.60
C LEU A 120 0.13 8.16 7.80
N ILE A 121 -0.15 6.88 7.56
CA ILE A 121 -1.37 6.43 6.87
C ILE A 121 -2.60 6.78 7.70
N SER A 122 -2.63 6.42 8.98
CA SER A 122 -3.76 6.72 9.86
C SER A 122 -4.00 8.23 10.00
N SER A 123 -2.91 9.02 10.06
CA SER A 123 -3.01 10.47 10.07
C SER A 123 -3.56 11.03 8.77
N MET A 124 -3.05 10.55 7.63
CA MET A 124 -3.52 10.97 6.30
C MET A 124 -5.00 10.68 6.10
N GLU A 125 -5.47 9.50 6.50
CA GLU A 125 -6.89 9.12 6.42
C GLU A 125 -7.75 10.11 7.23
N LEU A 126 -7.39 10.37 8.48
CA LEU A 126 -8.14 11.32 9.33
C LEU A 126 -8.12 12.75 8.77
N MET A 127 -6.97 13.21 8.26
CA MET A 127 -6.84 14.52 7.63
C MET A 127 -7.73 14.66 6.37
N ILE A 128 -7.79 13.61 5.57
CA ILE A 128 -8.66 13.55 4.38
C ILE A 128 -10.14 13.60 4.80
N ASP A 129 -10.53 12.80 5.79
CA ASP A 129 -11.90 12.80 6.30
C ASP A 129 -12.29 14.19 6.82
N CYS A 130 -11.42 14.86 7.57
CA CYS A 130 -11.63 16.24 8.04
C CYS A 130 -11.78 17.23 6.88
N ALA A 131 -10.94 17.11 5.85
CA ALA A 131 -11.02 17.96 4.66
C ALA A 131 -12.34 17.76 3.88
N GLU A 132 -12.77 16.50 3.70
CA GLU A 132 -14.04 16.17 3.05
C GLU A 132 -15.24 16.66 3.86
N GLN A 133 -15.21 16.53 5.18
CA GLN A 133 -16.27 17.04 6.05
C GLN A 133 -16.37 18.58 6.00
N LYS A 134 -15.22 19.26 6.00
CA LYS A 134 -15.16 20.74 6.03
C LYS A 134 -15.49 21.39 4.70
N TYR A 135 -14.98 20.84 3.59
CA TYR A 135 -15.10 21.47 2.27
C TYR A 135 -16.17 20.83 1.38
N GLY A 136 -16.70 19.69 1.79
CA GLY A 136 -17.65 18.88 1.03
C GLY A 136 -16.95 17.86 0.13
N LYS A 137 -17.45 16.64 0.15
CA LYS A 137 -16.90 15.52 -0.62
C LYS A 137 -16.91 15.82 -2.13
N ASN A 138 -15.81 15.55 -2.82
CA ASN A 138 -15.62 15.77 -4.26
C ASN A 138 -15.69 17.24 -4.72
N THR A 139 -15.58 18.22 -3.84
CA THR A 139 -15.46 19.62 -4.23
C THR A 139 -14.02 19.94 -4.65
N THR A 140 -13.85 20.97 -5.50
CA THR A 140 -12.51 21.44 -5.91
C THR A 140 -11.63 21.75 -4.70
N LYS A 141 -12.20 22.41 -3.65
CA LYS A 141 -11.47 22.75 -2.44
C LYS A 141 -11.01 21.52 -1.65
N ALA A 142 -11.85 20.48 -1.54
CA ALA A 142 -11.48 19.24 -0.89
C ALA A 142 -10.36 18.54 -1.67
N ILE A 143 -10.47 18.47 -3.00
CA ILE A 143 -9.45 17.83 -3.87
C ILE A 143 -8.10 18.54 -3.75
N GLU A 144 -8.08 19.89 -3.77
CA GLU A 144 -6.88 20.69 -3.59
C GLU A 144 -6.25 20.46 -2.22
N LYS A 145 -7.08 20.43 -1.17
CA LYS A 145 -6.61 20.18 0.19
C LYS A 145 -6.06 18.77 0.38
N ILE A 146 -6.71 17.76 -0.17
CA ILE A 146 -6.23 16.38 -0.15
C ILE A 146 -4.87 16.27 -0.86
N LYS A 147 -4.70 16.96 -2.00
CA LYS A 147 -3.42 17.01 -2.69
C LYS A 147 -2.34 17.68 -1.84
N GLU A 148 -2.65 18.76 -1.15
CA GLU A 148 -1.73 19.43 -0.22
C GLU A 148 -1.32 18.51 0.94
N ILE A 149 -2.29 17.81 1.56
CA ILE A 149 -2.03 16.84 2.62
C ILE A 149 -1.02 15.79 2.15
N LYS A 150 -1.28 15.14 1.04
CA LYS A 150 -0.42 14.08 0.49
C LYS A 150 0.99 14.56 0.11
N GLN A 151 1.13 15.79 -0.38
CA GLN A 151 2.40 16.29 -0.90
C GLN A 151 3.25 17.03 0.14
N ASN A 152 2.63 17.67 1.13
CA ASN A 152 3.34 18.68 1.94
C ASN A 152 3.14 18.55 3.45
N GLN A 153 2.23 17.68 3.92
CA GLN A 153 1.88 17.66 5.33
C GLN A 153 2.33 16.40 6.07
N LEU A 154 2.91 15.44 5.37
CA LEU A 154 3.37 14.17 5.93
C LEU A 154 4.86 14.00 5.69
N LEU A 155 5.62 13.67 6.74
CA LEU A 155 7.05 13.40 6.67
C LEU A 155 7.39 12.15 7.48
N GLY A 156 8.02 11.18 6.83
CA GLY A 156 8.53 9.97 7.47
C GLY A 156 10.06 9.88 7.38
N VAL A 157 10.67 9.36 8.42
CA VAL A 157 12.10 9.03 8.46
C VAL A 157 12.24 7.55 8.83
N GLU A 158 12.97 6.79 8.03
CA GLU A 158 13.22 5.37 8.27
C GLU A 158 14.68 5.03 7.95
N LEU A 159 15.35 4.36 8.89
CA LEU A 159 16.76 3.99 8.77
C LEU A 159 16.92 2.63 8.05
N ASN A 160 16.00 1.70 8.28
CA ASN A 160 16.06 0.37 7.69
C ASN A 160 15.58 0.42 6.23
N ALA A 161 16.43 -0.03 5.29
CA ALA A 161 16.14 0.06 3.86
C ALA A 161 14.92 -0.79 3.41
N GLU A 162 14.68 -1.94 4.07
CA GLU A 162 13.53 -2.81 3.76
C GLU A 162 12.24 -2.13 4.26
N MET A 163 12.25 -1.60 5.48
CA MET A 163 11.12 -0.86 6.04
C MET A 163 10.85 0.43 5.27
N PHE A 164 11.89 1.15 4.84
CA PHE A 164 11.75 2.32 3.97
C PHE A 164 11.07 1.96 2.64
N THR A 165 11.45 0.84 2.04
CA THR A 165 10.82 0.36 0.80
C THR A 165 9.35 0.03 1.03
N LEU A 166 9.04 -0.63 2.15
CA LEU A 166 7.66 -0.96 2.54
C LEU A 166 6.83 0.31 2.78
N ALA A 167 7.36 1.26 3.56
CA ALA A 167 6.71 2.55 3.82
C ALA A 167 6.44 3.33 2.54
N SER A 168 7.45 3.42 1.66
CA SER A 168 7.32 4.11 0.37
C SER A 168 6.25 3.47 -0.50
N THR A 169 6.22 2.14 -0.57
CA THR A 169 5.20 1.40 -1.33
C THR A 169 3.80 1.65 -0.75
N ASN A 170 3.66 1.61 0.57
CA ASN A 170 2.40 1.90 1.26
C ASN A 170 1.89 3.31 0.97
N MET A 171 2.76 4.31 1.00
CA MET A 171 2.38 5.69 0.71
C MET A 171 2.03 5.89 -0.77
N ILE A 172 2.79 5.29 -1.71
CA ILE A 172 2.53 5.37 -3.17
C ILE A 172 1.17 4.75 -3.53
N LEU A 173 0.80 3.62 -2.91
CA LEU A 173 -0.49 2.96 -3.17
C LEU A 173 -1.71 3.81 -2.75
N ARG A 174 -1.48 4.80 -1.91
CA ARG A 174 -2.54 5.74 -1.45
C ARG A 174 -2.52 7.09 -2.18
N GLY A 175 -1.63 7.26 -3.12
CA GLY A 175 -1.52 8.44 -4.01
C GLY A 175 -0.69 9.54 -3.42
#